data_ffff3488f9455be8968787f79bd157ee
#
_entry.id   ffff3488f9455be8968787f79bd157ee
#
_cell.length_a   1.000
_cell.length_b   1.000
_cell.length_c   1.000
_cell.angle_alpha   90.00
_cell.angle_beta   90.00
_cell.angle_gamma   90.00
#
_symmetry.space_group_name_H-M   'P 1'
#
loop_
_entity.id
_entity.type
_entity.pdbx_description
1 polymer ?
#
loop_
_entity_poly.entity_id
_entity_poly.type
_entity_poly.pdbx_seq_one_letter_code
_entity_poly.pdbx_strand_id
1 'polypeptide(L)'
;DGIFACGNVLHVHDLVDYVSNEASNAGKGVVKYLKEGNVRSDMIKINTKNGVRYSVPSYIDIKHLDKTVLIRFRVADVYKNKNLVVFKDDEEIKRVKKKVMAPGEMEQIILTKKDLEGAKEITLSLED
;
A
#
# COMPACT_ATOMS: atom_id res chain seq x y z
N ASP A 1 13.37 -7.76 -10.49
CA ASP A 1 14.82 -7.83 -10.29
C ASP A 1 15.26 -9.06 -9.47
N GLY A 2 14.39 -10.02 -9.14
CA GLY A 2 14.73 -11.27 -8.46
C GLY A 2 15.04 -11.15 -6.96
N ILE A 3 14.84 -9.99 -6.35
CA ILE A 3 14.98 -9.76 -4.92
C ILE A 3 13.60 -9.51 -4.33
N PHE A 4 13.26 -10.25 -3.28
CA PHE A 4 11.98 -10.15 -2.57
C PHE A 4 12.23 -9.89 -1.10
N ALA A 5 11.36 -9.09 -0.48
CA ALA A 5 11.40 -8.79 0.94
C ALA A 5 10.03 -8.99 1.57
N CYS A 6 9.99 -9.52 2.78
CA CYS A 6 8.78 -9.66 3.58
C CYS A 6 9.11 -9.67 5.07
N GLY A 7 8.09 -9.54 5.91
CA GLY A 7 8.24 -9.51 7.36
C GLY A 7 8.88 -8.21 7.86
N ASN A 8 9.49 -8.27 9.03
CA ASN A 8 9.99 -7.08 9.73
C ASN A 8 11.17 -6.37 9.04
N VAL A 9 11.81 -7.01 8.06
CA VAL A 9 12.83 -6.35 7.21
C VAL A 9 12.20 -5.31 6.27
N LEU A 10 10.93 -5.51 5.89
CA LEU A 10 10.19 -4.58 5.05
C LEU A 10 9.55 -3.46 5.89
N HIS A 11 8.82 -3.83 6.93
CA HIS A 11 8.30 -2.94 7.97
C HIS A 11 7.84 -3.77 9.18
N VAL A 12 7.74 -3.15 10.35
CA VAL A 12 7.32 -3.85 11.58
C VAL A 12 5.82 -4.08 11.55
N HIS A 13 5.40 -5.33 11.67
CA HIS A 13 4.00 -5.73 11.76
C HIS A 13 3.50 -5.73 13.20
N ASP A 14 2.24 -5.38 13.40
CA ASP A 14 1.60 -5.37 14.72
C ASP A 14 1.20 -6.79 15.18
N LEU A 15 0.90 -7.68 14.23
CA LEU A 15 0.47 -9.06 14.48
C LEU A 15 1.25 -10.05 13.60
N VAL A 16 1.55 -11.22 14.18
CA VAL A 16 2.24 -12.31 13.46
C VAL A 16 1.47 -12.82 12.24
N ASP A 17 0.14 -12.75 12.26
CA ASP A 17 -0.69 -13.15 11.11
C ASP A 17 -0.42 -12.27 9.88
N TYR A 18 -0.12 -10.99 10.08
CA TYR A 18 0.27 -10.10 8.98
C TYR A 18 1.62 -10.50 8.39
N VAL A 19 2.57 -10.92 9.23
CA VAL A 19 3.88 -11.43 8.78
C VAL A 19 3.68 -12.69 7.93
N SER A 20 2.86 -13.63 8.40
CA SER A 20 2.57 -14.88 7.70
C SER A 20 1.89 -14.65 6.35
N ASN A 21 0.91 -13.74 6.29
CA ASN A 21 0.24 -13.37 5.05
C ASN A 21 1.21 -12.70 4.06
N GLU A 22 2.08 -11.83 4.53
CA GLU A 22 3.07 -11.16 3.69
C GLU A 22 4.11 -12.14 3.16
N ALA A 23 4.59 -13.07 3.98
CA ALA A 23 5.51 -14.13 3.57
C ALA A 23 4.87 -15.04 2.50
N SER A 24 3.60 -15.40 2.67
CA SER A 24 2.85 -16.17 1.67
C SER A 24 2.75 -15.42 0.33
N ASN A 25 2.47 -14.12 0.37
CA ASN A 25 2.38 -13.29 -0.83
C ASN A 25 3.75 -13.13 -1.51
N ALA A 26 4.83 -12.97 -0.75
CA ALA A 26 6.18 -12.95 -1.28
C ALA A 26 6.53 -14.26 -1.97
N GLY A 27 6.21 -15.41 -1.37
CA GLY A 27 6.40 -16.73 -1.98
C GLY A 27 5.64 -16.88 -3.30
N LYS A 28 4.39 -16.45 -3.37
CA LYS A 28 3.62 -16.42 -4.62
C LYS A 28 4.26 -15.52 -5.68
N GLY A 29 4.80 -14.37 -5.26
CA GLY A 29 5.53 -13.45 -6.12
C GLY A 29 6.79 -14.09 -6.71
N VAL A 30 7.56 -14.83 -5.90
CA VAL A 30 8.74 -15.59 -6.35
C VAL A 30 8.36 -16.64 -7.39
N VAL A 31 7.32 -17.43 -7.13
CA VAL A 31 6.84 -18.45 -8.09
C VAL A 31 6.43 -17.81 -9.42
N LYS A 32 5.71 -16.70 -9.37
CA LYS A 32 5.31 -15.96 -10.57
C LYS A 32 6.52 -15.44 -11.34
N TYR A 33 7.49 -14.84 -10.63
CA TYR A 33 8.74 -14.37 -11.23
C TYR A 33 9.53 -15.47 -11.92
N LEU A 34 9.64 -16.65 -11.30
CA LEU A 34 10.36 -17.79 -11.89
C LEU A 34 9.66 -18.33 -13.14
N LYS A 35 8.34 -18.26 -13.21
CA LYS A 35 7.57 -18.73 -14.39
C LYS A 35 7.55 -17.71 -15.52
N GLU A 36 7.40 -16.44 -15.23
CA GLU A 36 7.11 -15.38 -16.20
C GLU A 36 8.32 -14.47 -16.48
N GLY A 37 9.36 -14.54 -15.65
CA GLY A 37 10.53 -13.66 -15.70
C GLY A 37 10.22 -12.25 -15.20
N ASN A 38 11.18 -11.36 -15.37
CA ASN A 38 11.06 -9.96 -14.98
C ASN A 38 10.46 -9.14 -16.12
N VAL A 39 9.16 -9.03 -16.17
CA VAL A 39 8.47 -8.15 -17.12
C VAL A 39 8.28 -6.79 -16.46
N ARG A 40 9.13 -5.82 -16.81
CA ARG A 40 8.93 -4.43 -16.35
C ARG A 40 7.60 -3.91 -16.92
N SER A 41 6.78 -3.36 -16.05
CA SER A 41 5.58 -2.63 -16.41
C SER A 41 5.66 -1.21 -15.83
N ASP A 42 4.78 -0.33 -16.29
CA ASP A 42 4.63 0.99 -15.69
C ASP A 42 4.16 0.83 -14.24
N MET A 43 4.97 1.32 -13.33
CA MET A 43 4.71 1.24 -11.89
C MET A 43 3.98 2.51 -11.43
N ILE A 44 2.87 2.34 -10.72
CA ILE A 44 2.16 3.44 -10.08
C ILE A 44 2.86 3.72 -8.75
N LYS A 45 3.36 4.94 -8.57
CA LYS A 45 3.98 5.38 -7.32
C LYS A 45 2.92 5.71 -6.28
N ILE A 46 3.16 5.33 -5.02
CA ILE A 46 2.35 5.76 -3.89
C ILE A 46 3.10 6.88 -3.16
N ASN A 47 2.50 8.06 -3.16
CA ASN A 47 2.96 9.21 -2.39
C ASN A 47 2.21 9.31 -1.07
N THR A 48 2.84 9.92 -0.07
CA THR A 48 2.24 10.14 1.25
C THR A 48 2.34 11.62 1.62
N LYS A 49 1.25 12.19 2.16
CA LYS A 49 1.16 13.60 2.55
C LYS A 49 0.43 13.77 3.89
N ASN A 50 0.50 14.95 4.46
CA ASN A 50 -0.32 15.45 5.58
C ASN A 50 -0.42 14.48 6.76
N GLY A 51 0.72 13.95 7.21
CA GLY A 51 0.77 13.08 8.39
C GLY A 51 0.80 11.58 8.10
N VAL A 52 0.64 11.15 6.86
CA VAL A 52 0.98 9.77 6.45
C VAL A 52 2.50 9.69 6.29
N ARG A 53 3.17 8.88 7.11
CA ARG A 53 4.62 8.82 7.18
C ARG A 53 5.23 8.01 6.05
N TYR A 54 4.68 6.83 5.78
CA TYR A 54 5.11 5.94 4.69
C TYR A 54 3.99 4.94 4.37
N SER A 55 4.11 4.30 3.22
CA SER A 55 3.23 3.20 2.80
C SER A 55 4.01 1.98 2.34
N VAL A 56 3.39 0.82 2.46
CA VAL A 56 3.89 -0.44 1.92
C VAL A 56 2.73 -1.15 1.19
N PRO A 57 2.87 -1.40 -0.10
CA PRO A 57 4.00 -1.09 -0.98
C PRO A 57 4.14 0.42 -1.25
N SER A 58 5.28 0.87 -1.76
CA SER A 58 5.50 2.23 -2.26
C SER A 58 5.30 2.36 -3.77
N TYR A 59 5.17 1.24 -4.48
CA TYR A 59 4.86 1.14 -5.90
C TYR A 59 3.89 -0.01 -6.16
N ILE A 60 3.00 0.17 -7.12
CA ILE A 60 2.03 -0.85 -7.54
C ILE A 60 2.29 -1.20 -9.00
N ASP A 61 2.46 -2.49 -9.27
CA ASP A 61 2.47 -3.03 -10.62
C ASP A 61 1.04 -3.43 -11.01
N ILE A 62 0.34 -2.52 -11.71
CA ILE A 62 -1.06 -2.74 -12.11
C ILE A 62 -1.23 -3.89 -13.09
N LYS A 63 -0.22 -4.14 -13.92
CA LYS A 63 -0.27 -5.22 -14.92
C LYS A 63 -0.35 -6.59 -14.28
N HIS A 64 0.39 -6.77 -13.16
CA HIS A 64 0.44 -8.04 -12.43
C HIS A 64 -0.51 -8.08 -11.22
N LEU A 65 -1.32 -7.05 -11.03
CA LEU A 65 -2.34 -7.01 -10.00
C LEU A 65 -3.58 -7.81 -10.44
N ASP A 66 -3.98 -8.79 -9.64
CA ASP A 66 -5.16 -9.62 -9.95
C ASP A 66 -6.46 -8.83 -9.81
N LYS A 67 -6.82 -8.42 -8.60
CA LYS A 67 -8.08 -7.71 -8.30
C LYS A 67 -7.90 -6.50 -7.40
N THR A 68 -7.14 -6.66 -6.32
CA THR A 68 -6.99 -5.64 -5.28
C THR A 68 -5.55 -5.56 -4.79
N VAL A 69 -5.18 -4.39 -4.27
CA VAL A 69 -3.95 -4.20 -3.51
C VAL A 69 -4.30 -3.73 -2.10
N LEU A 70 -3.67 -4.35 -1.12
CA LEU A 70 -3.68 -3.91 0.26
C LEU A 70 -2.48 -2.99 0.49
N ILE A 71 -2.77 -1.73 0.81
CA ILE A 71 -1.75 -0.75 1.17
C ILE A 71 -1.77 -0.59 2.67
N ARG A 72 -0.65 -0.87 3.32
CA ARG A 72 -0.42 -0.60 4.74
C ARG A 72 0.35 0.70 4.86
N PHE A 73 0.06 1.46 5.92
CA PHE A 73 0.75 2.71 6.17
C PHE A 73 0.80 3.01 7.67
N ARG A 74 1.72 3.89 8.05
CA ARG A 74 1.77 4.46 9.40
C ARG A 74 1.67 5.97 9.34
N VAL A 75 1.13 6.54 10.40
CA VAL A 75 1.02 7.98 10.57
C VAL A 75 2.22 8.53 11.37
N ALA A 76 2.49 9.81 11.23
CA ALA A 76 3.64 10.45 11.85
C ALA A 76 3.40 10.83 13.32
N ASP A 77 2.14 11.03 13.70
CA ASP A 77 1.71 11.48 15.05
C ASP A 77 0.33 10.88 15.37
N VAL A 78 -0.19 11.19 16.55
CA VAL A 78 -1.55 10.80 16.94
C VAL A 78 -2.56 11.76 16.30
N TYR A 79 -3.44 11.21 15.47
CA TYR A 79 -4.50 11.96 14.81
C TYR A 79 -5.88 11.49 15.29
N LYS A 80 -6.78 12.44 15.55
CA LYS A 80 -8.17 12.18 15.96
C LYS A 80 -9.13 12.82 14.97
N ASN A 81 -10.19 12.06 14.64
CA ASN A 81 -11.30 12.52 13.78
C ASN A 81 -10.83 13.07 12.42
N LYS A 82 -9.82 12.45 11.82
CA LYS A 82 -9.33 12.78 10.48
C LYS A 82 -9.89 11.81 9.43
N ASN A 83 -9.87 12.24 8.19
CA ASN A 83 -10.19 11.40 7.05
C ASN A 83 -8.88 10.94 6.39
N LEU A 84 -8.75 9.63 6.14
CA LEU A 84 -7.80 9.13 5.18
C LEU A 84 -8.40 9.34 3.80
N VAL A 85 -7.73 10.13 2.98
CA VAL A 85 -8.14 10.42 1.60
C VAL A 85 -7.14 9.83 0.64
N VAL A 86 -7.64 9.18 -0.39
CA VAL A 86 -6.85 8.63 -1.48
C VAL A 86 -7.12 9.44 -2.73
N PHE A 87 -6.06 9.98 -3.30
CA PHE A 87 -6.10 10.68 -4.58
C PHE A 87 -5.47 9.80 -5.66
N LYS A 88 -6.12 9.75 -6.79
CA LYS A 88 -5.58 9.24 -8.05
C LYS A 88 -5.18 10.44 -8.89
N ASP A 89 -3.89 10.62 -9.09
CA ASP A 89 -3.35 11.86 -9.60
C ASP A 89 -3.83 13.03 -8.73
N ASP A 90 -4.70 13.90 -9.21
CA ASP A 90 -5.28 15.02 -8.44
C ASP A 90 -6.77 14.80 -8.07
N GLU A 91 -7.34 13.65 -8.41
CA GLU A 91 -8.76 13.34 -8.17
C GLU A 91 -8.94 12.50 -6.90
N GLU A 92 -9.83 12.94 -5.99
CA GLU A 92 -10.21 12.14 -4.83
C GLU A 92 -11.04 10.94 -5.26
N ILE A 93 -10.53 9.72 -5.01
CA ILE A 93 -11.21 8.46 -5.35
C ILE A 93 -11.77 7.73 -4.14
N LYS A 94 -11.28 8.02 -2.94
CA LYS A 94 -11.73 7.36 -1.72
C LYS A 94 -11.49 8.22 -0.49
N ARG A 95 -12.47 8.23 0.42
CA ARG A 95 -12.40 8.91 1.73
C ARG A 95 -12.89 7.98 2.82
N VAL A 96 -12.10 7.81 3.86
CA VAL A 96 -12.42 6.94 5.02
C VAL A 96 -12.20 7.69 6.32
N LYS A 97 -13.26 7.88 7.08
CA LYS A 97 -13.17 8.53 8.39
C LYS A 97 -12.48 7.62 9.40
N LYS A 98 -11.49 8.17 10.08
CA LYS A 98 -10.72 7.51 11.13
C LYS A 98 -10.93 8.24 12.46
N LYS A 99 -11.38 7.52 13.49
CA LYS A 99 -11.59 8.11 14.82
C LYS A 99 -10.28 8.45 15.51
N VAL A 100 -9.35 7.51 15.49
CA VAL A 100 -8.00 7.64 16.05
C VAL A 100 -7.04 6.87 15.17
N MET A 101 -5.87 7.43 14.94
CA MET A 101 -4.69 6.77 14.33
C MET A 101 -3.48 7.15 15.15
N ALA A 102 -2.55 6.21 15.35
CA ALA A 102 -1.33 6.44 16.12
C ALA A 102 -0.12 5.83 15.42
N PRO A 103 1.10 6.37 15.60
CA PRO A 103 2.32 5.87 14.94
C PRO A 103 2.62 4.41 15.23
N GLY A 104 2.24 3.90 16.41
CA GLY A 104 2.42 2.52 16.82
C GLY A 104 1.45 1.53 16.19
N GLU A 105 0.36 2.02 15.57
CA GLU A 105 -0.68 1.18 14.95
C GLU A 105 -0.54 1.16 13.43
N MET A 106 -0.65 -0.04 12.85
CA MET A 106 -0.65 -0.23 11.40
C MET A 106 -2.04 0.04 10.84
N GLU A 107 -2.14 1.06 10.02
CA GLU A 107 -3.33 1.36 9.24
C GLU A 107 -3.29 0.66 7.88
N GLN A 108 -4.47 0.42 7.32
CA GLN A 108 -4.56 -0.22 6.01
C GLN A 108 -5.73 0.29 5.18
N ILE A 109 -5.57 0.24 3.86
CA ILE A 109 -6.61 0.53 2.88
C ILE A 109 -6.49 -0.43 1.70
N ILE A 110 -7.63 -0.86 1.18
CA ILE A 110 -7.69 -1.70 -0.01
C ILE A 110 -8.15 -0.84 -1.19
N LEU A 111 -7.40 -0.92 -2.29
CA LEU A 111 -7.78 -0.36 -3.58
C LEU A 111 -8.01 -1.47 -4.59
N THR A 112 -9.00 -1.30 -5.45
CA THR A 112 -9.27 -2.23 -6.55
C THR A 112 -8.44 -1.88 -7.77
N LYS A 113 -8.25 -2.85 -8.66
CA LYS A 113 -7.60 -2.60 -9.94
C LYS A 113 -8.30 -1.49 -10.74
N LYS A 114 -9.64 -1.43 -10.65
CA LYS A 114 -10.46 -0.40 -11.28
C LYS A 114 -10.16 1.01 -10.74
N ASP A 115 -9.93 1.15 -9.43
CA ASP A 115 -9.55 2.43 -8.82
C ASP A 115 -8.20 2.95 -9.35
N LEU A 116 -7.34 2.04 -9.78
CA LEU A 116 -5.97 2.31 -10.22
C LEU A 116 -5.82 2.47 -11.73
N GLU A 117 -6.81 2.07 -12.52
CA GLU A 117 -6.74 2.15 -14.00
C GLU A 117 -6.49 3.58 -14.46
N GLY A 118 -5.43 3.76 -15.29
CA GLY A 118 -5.03 5.05 -15.84
C GLY A 118 -4.30 5.98 -14.84
N ALA A 119 -4.06 5.54 -13.59
CA ALA A 119 -3.31 6.32 -12.62
C ALA A 119 -1.82 6.39 -12.99
N LYS A 120 -1.23 7.56 -12.83
CA LYS A 120 0.23 7.76 -12.84
C LYS A 120 0.79 7.64 -11.43
N GLU A 121 0.05 8.19 -10.47
CA GLU A 121 0.41 8.12 -9.05
C GLU A 121 -0.84 8.01 -8.17
N ILE A 122 -0.65 7.51 -6.96
CA ILE A 122 -1.65 7.48 -5.90
C ILE A 122 -1.09 8.28 -4.71
N THR A 123 -1.90 9.12 -4.10
CA THR A 123 -1.50 9.88 -2.91
C THR A 123 -2.40 9.51 -1.74
N LEU A 124 -1.80 9.13 -0.62
CA LEU A 124 -2.46 8.97 0.68
C LEU A 124 -2.26 10.23 1.49
N SER A 125 -3.34 10.85 1.95
CA SER A 125 -3.31 12.09 2.74
C SER A 125 -4.28 12.02 3.92
N LEU A 126 -3.95 12.70 5.01
CA LEU A 126 -4.90 12.94 6.10
C LEU A 126 -5.49 14.33 5.93
N GLU A 127 -6.82 14.37 5.86
CA GLU A 127 -7.59 15.61 5.69
C GLU A 127 -8.60 15.80 6.84
N ASP A 128 -9.14 17.02 6.99
CA ASP A 128 -10.20 17.33 7.94
C ASP A 128 -11.57 16.79 7.52
#